data_afb8fd5a4b9fa1e13ebd260b0439730e
#
_entry.id   afb8fd5a4b9fa1e13ebd260b0439730e
#
_cell.length_a   1.000
_cell.length_b   1.000
_cell.length_c   1.000
_cell.angle_alpha   90.00
_cell.angle_beta   90.00
_cell.angle_gamma   90.00
#
_symmetry.space_group_name_H-M   'P 1'
#
loop_
_entity.id
_entity.type
_entity.pdbx_description
1 polymer ?
#
loop_
_entity_poly.entity_id
_entity_poly.type
_entity_poly.pdbx_seq_one_letter_code
_entity_poly.pdbx_strand_id
1 'polypeptide(L)'
;MTRARLGEARELREAIDACVQAAVAGDAPSPAAVSVIDGWLAHAGARARLAVADDGAPVLGEREPADPVKRSLAAVALDAARMLGTPAEAARIRVCASATCSARFYDRSPAGRRRWCSMALCGNEAKARRHRARSRSTAA
;
A
#
# COMPACT_ATOMS: atom_id res chain seq x y z
N MET A 1 5.01 -6.38 -21.48
CA MET A 1 3.81 -5.92 -20.73
C MET A 1 2.83 -5.34 -21.75
N THR A 2 1.58 -5.81 -21.82
CA THR A 2 0.58 -5.30 -22.79
C THR A 2 -0.07 -4.02 -22.28
N ARG A 3 -0.66 -3.23 -23.21
CA ARG A 3 -1.41 -2.01 -22.85
C ARG A 3 -2.58 -2.31 -21.88
N ALA A 4 -3.26 -3.43 -22.07
CA ALA A 4 -4.34 -3.87 -21.19
C ALA A 4 -3.86 -4.09 -19.76
N ARG A 5 -2.74 -4.82 -19.58
CA ARG A 5 -2.16 -5.07 -18.25
C ARG A 5 -1.66 -3.82 -17.55
N LEU A 6 -1.20 -2.82 -18.32
CA LEU A 6 -0.86 -1.51 -17.75
C LEU A 6 -2.11 -0.77 -17.28
N GLY A 7 -3.23 -0.92 -17.99
CA GLY A 7 -4.54 -0.40 -17.59
C GLY A 7 -4.99 -0.99 -16.25
N GLU A 8 -4.97 -2.33 -16.14
CA GLU A 8 -5.32 -3.05 -14.92
C GLU A 8 -4.47 -2.61 -13.72
N ALA A 9 -3.15 -2.48 -13.91
CA ALA A 9 -2.25 -2.04 -12.85
C ALA A 9 -2.52 -0.59 -12.40
N ARG A 10 -2.87 0.29 -13.34
CA ARG A 10 -3.26 1.67 -13.02
C ARG A 10 -4.57 1.74 -12.26
N GLU A 11 -5.57 0.98 -12.71
CA GLU A 11 -6.88 0.92 -12.06
C GLU A 11 -6.74 0.46 -10.60
N LEU A 12 -5.99 -0.62 -10.35
CA LEU A 12 -5.71 -1.09 -9.00
C LEU A 12 -4.97 -0.02 -8.17
N ARG A 13 -3.97 0.65 -8.74
CA ARG A 13 -3.24 1.73 -8.05
C ARG A 13 -4.17 2.88 -7.65
N GLU A 14 -5.03 3.34 -8.56
CA GLU A 14 -5.98 4.43 -8.27
C GLU A 14 -7.00 4.02 -7.21
N ALA A 15 -7.48 2.78 -7.25
CA ALA A 15 -8.39 2.26 -6.24
C ALA A 15 -7.73 2.20 -4.85
N ILE A 16 -6.49 1.73 -4.76
CA ILE A 16 -5.72 1.71 -3.51
C ILE A 16 -5.49 3.14 -3.01
N ASP A 17 -5.08 4.06 -3.89
CA ASP A 17 -4.84 5.46 -3.51
C ASP A 17 -6.11 6.13 -2.99
N ALA A 18 -7.27 5.90 -3.62
CA ALA A 18 -8.55 6.42 -3.16
C ALA A 18 -8.92 5.89 -1.77
N CYS A 19 -8.71 4.60 -1.50
CA CYS A 19 -8.96 4.03 -0.17
C CYS A 19 -7.98 4.55 0.88
N VAL A 20 -6.71 4.76 0.52
CA VAL A 20 -5.69 5.37 1.40
C VAL A 20 -6.03 6.82 1.72
N GLN A 21 -6.53 7.58 0.75
CA GLN A 21 -7.00 8.96 0.98
C GLN A 21 -8.17 9.00 1.95
N ALA A 22 -9.17 8.16 1.75
CA ALA A 22 -10.32 8.04 2.65
C ALA A 22 -9.87 7.68 4.07
N ALA A 23 -9.00 6.68 4.23
CA ALA A 23 -8.48 6.28 5.54
C ALA A 23 -7.74 7.41 6.27
N VAL A 24 -6.97 8.22 5.54
CA VAL A 24 -6.26 9.38 6.11
C VAL A 24 -7.22 10.50 6.50
N ALA A 25 -8.29 10.70 5.74
CA ALA A 25 -9.33 11.70 6.04
C ALA A 25 -10.27 11.26 7.16
N GLY A 26 -10.28 9.98 7.51
CA GLY A 26 -11.25 9.39 8.43
C GLY A 26 -12.61 9.14 7.78
N ASP A 27 -12.64 9.10 6.45
CA ASP A 27 -13.83 8.88 5.64
C ASP A 27 -14.00 7.40 5.26
N ALA A 28 -15.22 7.03 4.87
CA ALA A 28 -15.47 5.73 4.27
C ALA A 28 -14.92 5.68 2.83
N PRO A 29 -14.22 4.59 2.43
CA PRO A 29 -13.78 4.43 1.06
C PRO A 29 -14.97 4.24 0.10
N SER A 30 -14.82 4.66 -1.16
CA SER A 30 -15.87 4.45 -2.16
C SER A 30 -16.08 2.95 -2.42
N PRO A 31 -17.34 2.47 -2.53
CA PRO A 31 -17.64 1.08 -2.86
C PRO A 31 -16.98 0.62 -4.16
N ALA A 32 -16.84 1.49 -5.15
CA ALA A 32 -16.19 1.20 -6.41
C ALA A 32 -14.69 0.88 -6.23
N ALA A 33 -13.97 1.68 -5.44
CA ALA A 33 -12.56 1.44 -5.15
C ALA A 33 -12.36 0.12 -4.37
N VAL A 34 -13.22 -0.14 -3.39
CA VAL A 34 -13.20 -1.41 -2.63
C VAL A 34 -13.43 -2.59 -3.56
N SER A 35 -14.41 -2.50 -4.48
CA SER A 35 -14.75 -3.57 -5.42
C SER A 35 -13.58 -3.90 -6.37
N VAL A 36 -12.82 -2.90 -6.81
CA VAL A 36 -11.62 -3.14 -7.64
C VAL A 36 -10.57 -3.94 -6.87
N ILE A 37 -10.28 -3.57 -5.62
CA ILE A 37 -9.31 -4.29 -4.79
C ILE A 37 -9.81 -5.71 -4.52
N ASP A 38 -11.07 -5.87 -4.12
CA ASP A 38 -11.70 -7.17 -3.83
C ASP A 38 -11.66 -8.11 -5.04
N GLY A 39 -11.94 -7.60 -6.23
CA GLY A 39 -11.85 -8.36 -7.48
C GLY A 39 -10.46 -8.99 -7.69
N TRP A 40 -9.40 -8.31 -7.28
CA TRP A 40 -8.04 -8.85 -7.34
C TRP A 40 -7.76 -9.91 -6.28
N LEU A 41 -8.44 -9.90 -5.13
CA LEU A 41 -8.26 -10.91 -4.08
C LEU A 41 -8.64 -12.31 -4.55
N ALA A 42 -9.55 -12.44 -5.51
CA ALA A 42 -9.90 -13.70 -6.14
C ALA A 42 -8.71 -14.37 -6.87
N HIS A 43 -7.67 -13.60 -7.19
CA HIS A 43 -6.42 -14.05 -7.81
C HIS A 43 -5.26 -14.16 -6.82
N ALA A 44 -5.48 -13.82 -5.55
CA ALA A 44 -4.48 -13.91 -4.49
C ALA A 44 -4.45 -15.33 -3.90
N GLY A 45 -3.24 -15.87 -3.74
CA GLY A 45 -3.04 -17.17 -3.12
C GLY A 45 -3.06 -18.36 -4.09
N ALA A 46 -2.45 -19.41 -3.62
CA ALA A 46 -2.48 -20.70 -4.28
C ALA A 46 -3.82 -21.39 -4.02
N ARG A 47 -4.37 -22.05 -5.02
CA ARG A 47 -5.60 -22.83 -4.90
C ARG A 47 -5.26 -24.28 -4.65
N ALA A 48 -5.92 -24.90 -3.68
CA ALA A 48 -5.80 -26.32 -3.43
C ALA A 48 -6.09 -27.11 -4.73
N ARG A 49 -5.24 -28.07 -5.04
CA ARG A 49 -5.35 -28.95 -6.20
C ARG A 49 -5.09 -30.38 -5.77
N LEU A 50 -6.01 -31.28 -6.08
CA LEU A 50 -5.73 -32.70 -6.03
C LEU A 50 -5.10 -33.14 -7.36
N ALA A 51 -3.94 -33.75 -7.30
CA ALA A 51 -3.20 -34.29 -8.45
C ALA A 51 -2.88 -35.76 -8.21
N VAL A 52 -2.43 -36.45 -9.26
CA VAL A 52 -1.88 -37.79 -9.13
C VAL A 52 -0.36 -37.67 -9.24
N ALA A 53 0.37 -38.24 -8.30
CA ALA A 53 1.82 -38.31 -8.34
C ALA A 53 2.31 -39.39 -9.31
N ASP A 54 3.62 -39.42 -9.59
CA ASP A 54 4.20 -40.35 -10.55
C ASP A 54 4.03 -41.83 -10.12
N ASP A 55 3.86 -42.09 -8.86
CA ASP A 55 3.56 -43.43 -8.27
C ASP A 55 2.06 -43.77 -8.30
N GLY A 56 1.22 -42.93 -8.86
CA GLY A 56 -0.23 -43.11 -8.93
C GLY A 56 -1.02 -42.70 -7.69
N ALA A 57 -0.36 -42.25 -6.64
CA ALA A 57 -1.04 -41.79 -5.41
C ALA A 57 -1.70 -40.42 -5.58
N PRO A 58 -2.86 -40.16 -4.93
CA PRO A 58 -3.44 -38.84 -4.89
C PRO A 58 -2.63 -37.95 -3.96
N VAL A 59 -2.25 -36.76 -4.47
CA VAL A 59 -1.47 -35.75 -3.71
C VAL A 59 -2.23 -34.43 -3.69
N LEU A 60 -2.41 -33.87 -2.50
CA LEU A 60 -2.88 -32.52 -2.31
C LEU A 60 -1.69 -31.54 -2.49
N GLY A 61 -1.78 -30.73 -3.51
CA GLY A 61 -0.81 -29.66 -3.79
C GLY A 61 -1.50 -28.34 -3.93
N GLU A 62 -0.72 -27.34 -4.32
CA GLU A 62 -1.20 -25.99 -4.59
C GLU A 62 -1.00 -25.66 -6.07
N ARG A 63 -1.97 -24.99 -6.65
CA ARG A 63 -1.85 -24.42 -7.99
C ARG A 63 -1.68 -22.93 -7.87
N GLU A 64 -0.51 -22.43 -8.22
CA GLU A 64 -0.32 -20.99 -8.41
C GLU A 64 -1.08 -20.47 -9.64
N PRO A 65 -1.54 -19.21 -9.63
CA PRO A 65 -2.07 -18.57 -10.82
C PRO A 65 -1.05 -18.65 -11.98
N ALA A 66 -1.50 -19.09 -13.14
CA ALA A 66 -0.63 -19.27 -14.31
C ALA A 66 -0.06 -17.95 -14.86
N ASP A 67 -0.73 -16.83 -14.58
CA ASP A 67 -0.30 -15.50 -15.02
C ASP A 67 0.51 -14.79 -13.92
N PRO A 68 1.84 -14.61 -14.08
CA PRO A 68 2.68 -14.01 -13.08
C PRO A 68 2.34 -12.52 -12.83
N VAL A 69 1.80 -11.81 -13.81
CA VAL A 69 1.38 -10.41 -13.65
C VAL A 69 0.14 -10.34 -12.77
N LYS A 70 -0.86 -11.18 -13.02
CA LYS A 70 -2.06 -11.26 -12.17
C LYS A 70 -1.70 -11.64 -10.74
N ARG A 71 -0.79 -12.59 -10.57
CA ARG A 71 -0.29 -12.99 -9.23
C ARG A 71 0.35 -11.80 -8.51
N SER A 72 1.19 -11.02 -9.20
CA SER A 72 1.84 -9.85 -8.61
C SER A 72 0.83 -8.76 -8.24
N LEU A 73 -0.13 -8.45 -9.10
CA LEU A 73 -1.18 -7.47 -8.81
C LEU A 73 -2.09 -7.94 -7.66
N ALA A 74 -2.43 -9.23 -7.62
CA ALA A 74 -3.20 -9.81 -6.53
C ALA A 74 -2.46 -9.77 -5.19
N ALA A 75 -1.13 -9.97 -5.20
CA ALA A 75 -0.33 -9.82 -3.99
C ALA A 75 -0.33 -8.37 -3.47
N VAL A 76 -0.24 -7.38 -4.37
CA VAL A 76 -0.36 -5.96 -4.02
C VAL A 76 -1.75 -5.64 -3.46
N ALA A 77 -2.80 -6.15 -4.09
CA ALA A 77 -4.18 -5.98 -3.62
C ALA A 77 -4.39 -6.60 -2.23
N LEU A 78 -3.84 -7.78 -1.99
CA LEU A 78 -3.91 -8.46 -0.69
C LEU A 78 -3.19 -7.68 0.42
N ASP A 79 -2.01 -7.14 0.13
CA ASP A 79 -1.26 -6.31 1.08
C ASP A 79 -2.04 -5.02 1.40
N ALA A 80 -2.58 -4.36 0.38
CA ALA A 80 -3.44 -3.20 0.55
C ALA A 80 -4.71 -3.51 1.36
N ALA A 81 -5.39 -4.62 1.08
CA ALA A 81 -6.58 -5.04 1.80
C ALA A 81 -6.29 -5.33 3.28
N ARG A 82 -5.17 -5.96 3.60
CA ARG A 82 -4.73 -6.20 4.99
C ARG A 82 -4.45 -4.89 5.72
N MET A 83 -3.72 -3.98 5.08
CA MET A 83 -3.39 -2.67 5.65
C MET A 83 -4.65 -1.83 5.89
N LEU A 84 -5.56 -1.77 4.93
CA LEU A 84 -6.78 -0.95 5.01
C LEU A 84 -7.87 -1.57 5.86
N GLY A 85 -8.01 -2.90 5.82
CA GLY A 85 -9.05 -3.65 6.54
C GLY A 85 -8.73 -3.94 8.00
N THR A 86 -7.51 -3.63 8.47
CA THR A 86 -7.12 -3.80 9.88
C THR A 86 -7.00 -2.43 10.54
N PRO A 87 -7.84 -2.07 11.52
CA PRO A 87 -7.83 -0.72 12.11
C PRO A 87 -6.47 -0.28 12.66
N ALA A 88 -5.72 -1.19 13.29
CA ALA A 88 -4.39 -0.90 13.82
C ALA A 88 -3.36 -0.59 12.71
N GLU A 89 -3.49 -1.23 11.55
CA GLU A 89 -2.63 -1.00 10.38
C GLU A 89 -3.04 0.28 9.65
N ALA A 90 -4.34 0.50 9.44
CA ALA A 90 -4.87 1.71 8.83
C ALA A 90 -4.46 2.97 9.60
N ALA A 91 -4.44 2.92 10.93
CA ALA A 91 -3.99 4.02 11.79
C ALA A 91 -2.49 4.37 11.61
N ARG A 92 -1.72 3.51 10.95
CA ARG A 92 -0.31 3.76 10.60
C ARG A 92 -0.12 4.46 9.26
N ILE A 93 -1.17 4.65 8.50
CA ILE A 93 -1.13 5.41 7.25
C ILE A 93 -1.10 6.90 7.61
N ARG A 94 -0.09 7.63 7.12
CA ARG A 94 0.15 9.01 7.48
C ARG A 94 0.45 9.88 6.27
N VAL A 95 0.18 11.17 6.41
CA VAL A 95 0.64 12.20 5.48
C VAL A 95 1.94 12.81 5.99
N CYS A 96 2.88 13.06 5.09
CA CYS A 96 4.12 13.74 5.41
C CYS A 96 3.87 15.17 5.90
N ALA A 97 4.43 15.51 7.05
CA ALA A 97 4.28 16.85 7.66
C ALA A 97 5.22 17.91 7.04
N SER A 98 5.93 17.61 5.94
CA SER A 98 6.69 18.63 5.20
C SER A 98 5.72 19.48 4.37
N ALA A 99 5.86 20.79 4.43
CA ALA A 99 5.01 21.72 3.68
C ALA A 99 5.16 21.61 2.15
N THR A 100 6.24 20.99 1.69
CA THR A 100 6.55 20.78 0.26
C THR A 100 6.29 19.34 -0.20
N CYS A 101 5.76 18.49 0.70
CA CYS A 101 5.56 17.08 0.42
C CYS A 101 4.14 16.65 0.82
N SER A 102 3.40 16.09 -0.11
CA SER A 102 2.05 15.53 0.12
C SER A 102 2.05 14.00 0.17
N ALA A 103 3.23 13.36 0.28
CA ALA A 103 3.34 11.92 0.24
C ALA A 103 2.61 11.26 1.42
N ARG A 104 1.80 10.27 1.10
CA ARG A 104 1.26 9.32 2.07
C ARG A 104 2.27 8.20 2.27
N PHE A 105 2.43 7.74 3.49
CA PHE A 105 3.36 6.68 3.82
C PHE A 105 2.83 5.82 4.96
N TYR A 106 3.26 4.57 4.99
CA TYR A 106 2.98 3.66 6.08
C TYR A 106 4.10 3.75 7.14
N ASP A 107 3.71 4.00 8.40
CA ASP A 107 4.66 4.15 9.50
C ASP A 107 5.02 2.80 10.12
N ARG A 108 6.15 2.23 9.69
CA ARG A 108 6.69 0.96 10.22
C ARG A 108 7.50 1.13 11.52
N SER A 109 7.59 2.33 12.07
CA SER A 109 8.36 2.54 13.31
C SER A 109 7.65 1.90 14.50
N PRO A 110 8.39 1.40 15.52
CA PRO A 110 7.78 0.79 16.70
C PRO A 110 6.76 1.70 17.39
N ALA A 111 7.06 2.98 17.49
CA ALA A 111 6.19 3.97 18.15
C ALA A 111 5.03 4.46 17.26
N GLY A 112 5.03 4.24 15.95
CA GLY A 112 3.99 4.70 15.04
C GLY A 112 3.81 6.23 14.99
N ARG A 113 4.88 7.02 15.23
CA ARG A 113 4.79 8.49 15.39
C ARG A 113 5.66 9.27 14.39
N ARG A 114 6.03 8.65 13.26
CA ARG A 114 6.78 9.37 12.24
C ARG A 114 5.95 10.51 11.66
N ARG A 115 6.60 11.66 11.54
CA ARG A 115 6.01 12.86 10.94
C ARG A 115 6.36 13.05 9.47
N TRP A 116 7.43 12.42 9.01
CA TRP A 116 7.96 12.56 7.65
C TRP A 116 8.09 11.21 6.96
N CYS A 117 7.77 11.17 5.69
CA CYS A 117 7.92 9.98 4.85
C CYS A 117 9.39 9.53 4.75
N SER A 118 10.31 10.50 4.78
CA SER A 118 11.76 10.27 4.83
C SER A 118 12.40 11.24 5.83
N MET A 119 13.18 10.70 6.76
CA MET A 119 13.95 11.52 7.69
C MET A 119 15.11 12.22 6.98
N ALA A 120 15.76 11.55 6.04
CA ALA A 120 16.88 12.07 5.27
C ALA A 120 16.50 13.24 4.34
N LEU A 121 15.28 13.23 3.81
CA LEU A 121 14.77 14.29 2.94
C LEU A 121 13.90 15.27 3.75
N CYS A 122 12.65 14.94 3.95
CA CYS A 122 11.65 15.84 4.54
C CYS A 122 11.96 16.24 5.99
N GLY A 123 12.52 15.30 6.79
CA GLY A 123 12.91 15.59 8.17
C GLY A 123 14.07 16.57 8.26
N ASN A 124 15.11 16.40 7.46
CA ASN A 124 16.26 17.28 7.43
C ASN A 124 15.91 18.67 6.87
N GLU A 125 15.08 18.73 5.81
CA GLU A 125 14.56 20.00 5.29
C GLU A 125 13.78 20.78 6.37
N ALA A 126 12.90 20.09 7.11
CA ALA A 126 12.14 20.72 8.20
C ALA A 126 13.04 21.23 9.34
N LYS A 127 14.13 20.49 9.66
CA LYS A 127 15.14 20.95 10.64
C LYS A 127 15.87 22.20 10.15
N ALA A 128 16.36 22.19 8.92
CA ALA A 128 17.07 23.32 8.31
C ALA A 128 16.18 24.56 8.24
N ARG A 129 14.90 24.41 7.90
CA ARG A 129 13.93 25.52 7.88
C ARG A 129 13.73 26.13 9.27
N ARG A 130 13.57 25.29 10.30
CA ARG A 130 13.46 25.76 11.69
C ARG A 130 14.72 26.46 12.18
N HIS A 131 15.89 25.98 11.81
CA HIS A 131 17.17 26.60 12.16
C HIS A 131 17.26 28.00 11.56
N ARG A 132 17.00 28.16 10.26
CA ARG A 132 17.00 29.46 9.57
C ARG A 132 16.00 30.47 10.15
N ALA A 133 14.80 29.98 10.55
CA ALA A 133 13.80 30.86 11.19
C ALA A 133 14.29 31.39 12.54
N ARG A 134 14.89 30.54 13.37
CA ARG A 134 15.45 30.95 14.67
C ARG A 134 16.59 31.95 14.50
N SER A 135 17.52 31.72 13.58
CA SER A 135 18.64 32.66 13.35
C SER A 135 18.18 34.04 12.91
N ARG A 136 17.06 34.15 12.17
CA ARG A 136 16.47 35.44 11.79
C ARG A 136 15.84 36.17 12.98
N SER A 137 15.16 35.45 13.88
CA SER A 137 14.53 36.05 15.08
C SER A 137 15.56 36.52 16.11
N THR A 138 16.79 35.99 16.09
CA THR A 138 17.85 36.40 17.02
C THR A 138 18.66 37.57 16.48
N ALA A 139 18.54 37.90 15.19
CA ALA A 139 19.25 39.00 14.52
C ALA A 139 18.40 40.29 14.36
N ALA A 140 17.16 40.28 14.84
CA ALA A 140 16.24 41.42 14.90
C ALA A 140 16.02 41.91 16.34
#